data_65ab1ea5d6a4d67dcee7c264f423cdf6
#
_entry.id   65ab1ea5d6a4d67dcee7c264f423cdf6
#
_cell.length_a   1.000
_cell.length_b   1.000
_cell.length_c   1.000
_cell.angle_alpha   90.00
_cell.angle_beta   90.00
_cell.angle_gamma   90.00
#
_symmetry.space_group_name_H-M   'P 1'
#
loop_
_entity.id
_entity.type
_entity.pdbx_description
1 polymer ?
#
loop_
_entity_poly.entity_id
_entity_poly.type
_entity_poly.pdbx_seq_one_letter_code
_entity_poly.pdbx_strand_id
1 'polypeptide(L)'
;MKSIVVAVMSAALIGCAAPPPQAARSADAATPYGAAKFSPYADIDEVKQLKAVYDFYFPDPNSIPLVLSSIASLMAQTAEFGPHEFDPLKIVVVSHGPELVVFAKRNDAKYKETVDRAASLAQQGVKFEICRGAAASLNFVPEDFYGFTTVVPSGPYALTYWQMKGYGLIPGGFTDPQRYTNEFNKNDIPQRQNGESAT
;
A
#
# COMPACT_ATOMS: atom_id res chain seq x y z
N MET A 1 -34.75 -68.84 53.65
CA MET A 1 -33.48 -68.13 53.62
C MET A 1 -33.70 -66.91 52.74
N LYS A 2 -33.82 -65.69 53.34
CA LYS A 2 -34.13 -64.42 52.60
C LYS A 2 -32.84 -63.61 52.48
N SER A 3 -32.34 -63.44 51.23
CA SER A 3 -31.17 -62.59 50.94
C SER A 3 -31.61 -61.15 50.87
N ILE A 4 -31.00 -60.30 51.67
CA ILE A 4 -31.18 -58.90 51.67
C ILE A 4 -30.14 -58.29 50.73
N VAL A 5 -30.58 -57.60 49.63
CA VAL A 5 -29.71 -56.86 48.76
C VAL A 5 -29.65 -55.42 49.27
N VAL A 6 -28.46 -54.99 49.70
CA VAL A 6 -28.20 -53.60 50.10
C VAL A 6 -27.78 -52.82 48.85
N ALA A 7 -28.61 -51.85 48.44
CA ALA A 7 -28.26 -50.95 47.37
C ALA A 7 -27.43 -49.79 47.95
N VAL A 8 -26.18 -49.65 47.47
CA VAL A 8 -25.32 -48.51 47.81
C VAL A 8 -25.60 -47.41 46.82
N MET A 9 -26.21 -46.34 47.27
CA MET A 9 -26.36 -45.08 46.51
C MET A 9 -25.05 -44.29 46.55
N SER A 10 -24.32 -44.25 45.41
CA SER A 10 -23.19 -43.36 45.25
C SER A 10 -23.70 -41.96 44.92
N ALA A 11 -23.53 -41.02 45.80
CA ALA A 11 -23.79 -39.58 45.55
C ALA A 11 -22.63 -39.02 44.69
N ALA A 12 -22.91 -38.65 43.45
CA ALA A 12 -21.97 -37.92 42.60
C ALA A 12 -21.91 -36.43 43.05
N LEU A 13 -20.79 -36.04 43.65
CA LEU A 13 -20.46 -34.65 43.90
C LEU A 13 -20.16 -33.95 42.56
N ILE A 14 -21.11 -33.15 42.10
CA ILE A 14 -20.89 -32.25 40.97
C ILE A 14 -19.98 -31.13 41.48
N GLY A 15 -18.68 -31.25 41.23
CA GLY A 15 -17.72 -30.18 41.46
C GLY A 15 -17.99 -29.00 40.54
N CYS A 16 -18.46 -27.89 41.07
CA CYS A 16 -18.44 -26.62 40.32
C CYS A 16 -16.99 -26.25 40.01
N ALA A 17 -16.56 -26.50 38.78
CA ALA A 17 -15.30 -25.97 38.29
C ALA A 17 -15.40 -24.44 38.28
N ALA A 18 -14.49 -23.76 38.98
CA ALA A 18 -14.36 -22.32 38.91
C ALA A 18 -14.09 -21.92 37.44
N PRO A 19 -14.73 -20.85 36.95
CA PRO A 19 -14.43 -20.35 35.61
C PRO A 19 -12.93 -20.01 35.52
N PRO A 20 -12.29 -20.28 34.36
CA PRO A 20 -10.89 -19.95 34.18
C PRO A 20 -10.67 -18.45 34.46
N PRO A 21 -9.55 -18.05 35.03
CA PRO A 21 -9.26 -16.65 35.29
C PRO A 21 -9.36 -15.91 33.96
N GLN A 22 -10.27 -14.94 33.89
CA GLN A 22 -10.33 -14.02 32.77
C GLN A 22 -8.95 -13.36 32.70
N ALA A 23 -8.23 -13.62 31.61
CA ALA A 23 -7.00 -12.91 31.32
C ALA A 23 -7.28 -11.42 31.53
N ALA A 24 -6.54 -10.79 32.41
CA ALA A 24 -6.66 -9.36 32.68
C ALA A 24 -6.50 -8.67 31.34
N ARG A 25 -7.60 -8.10 30.84
CA ARG A 25 -7.54 -7.21 29.66
C ARG A 25 -6.59 -6.10 30.08
N SER A 26 -5.47 -6.00 29.35
CA SER A 26 -4.51 -4.93 29.58
C SER A 26 -5.26 -3.59 29.64
N ALA A 27 -4.96 -2.80 30.67
CA ALA A 27 -5.58 -1.50 30.90
C ALA A 27 -5.35 -0.46 29.78
N ASP A 28 -4.70 -0.88 28.68
CA ASP A 28 -4.33 -0.10 27.51
C ASP A 28 -5.23 -0.31 26.28
N ALA A 29 -6.35 -1.01 26.41
CA ALA A 29 -7.33 -1.02 25.33
C ALA A 29 -7.87 0.41 25.18
N ALA A 30 -7.42 1.11 24.11
CA ALA A 30 -7.93 2.44 23.79
C ALA A 30 -9.46 2.40 23.77
N THR A 31 -10.10 3.32 24.48
CA THR A 31 -11.58 3.40 24.44
C THR A 31 -11.99 3.65 22.98
N PRO A 32 -13.10 3.05 22.48
CA PRO A 32 -13.53 3.22 21.09
C PRO A 32 -13.65 4.68 20.64
N TYR A 33 -13.83 5.58 21.56
CA TYR A 33 -14.02 7.02 21.34
C TYR A 33 -12.85 7.88 21.82
N GLY A 34 -11.71 7.25 22.14
CA GLY A 34 -10.48 7.97 22.49
C GLY A 34 -9.79 8.57 21.28
N ALA A 35 -8.77 9.39 21.51
CA ALA A 35 -7.94 9.92 20.44
C ALA A 35 -7.15 8.80 19.74
N ALA A 36 -7.05 8.87 18.42
CA ALA A 36 -6.16 7.99 17.67
C ALA A 36 -4.70 8.25 18.05
N LYS A 37 -3.90 7.17 18.06
CA LYS A 37 -2.46 7.26 18.30
C LYS A 37 -1.73 7.06 16.97
N PHE A 38 -0.66 7.82 16.76
CA PHE A 38 0.29 7.54 15.69
C PHE A 38 1.03 6.23 15.99
N SER A 39 1.21 5.39 14.97
CA SER A 39 2.02 4.16 15.06
C SER A 39 2.89 4.01 13.81
N PRO A 40 4.21 3.93 13.98
CA PRO A 40 5.13 3.61 12.88
C PRO A 40 5.23 2.10 12.60
N TYR A 41 4.32 1.28 13.13
CA TYR A 41 4.38 -0.19 13.17
C TYR A 41 5.53 -0.70 14.06
N ALA A 42 5.21 -1.09 15.30
CA ALA A 42 6.21 -1.49 16.31
C ALA A 42 7.03 -2.75 15.93
N ASP A 43 6.53 -3.54 14.99
CA ASP A 43 7.13 -4.77 14.46
C ASP A 43 7.81 -4.58 13.09
N ILE A 44 8.06 -3.33 12.69
CA ILE A 44 8.63 -3.02 11.37
C ILE A 44 9.99 -3.70 11.13
N ASP A 45 10.77 -3.94 12.17
CA ASP A 45 12.07 -4.61 12.07
C ASP A 45 11.97 -6.09 11.68
N GLU A 46 10.78 -6.71 11.79
CA GLU A 46 10.52 -8.05 11.27
C GLU A 46 10.41 -8.05 9.74
N VAL A 47 10.14 -6.90 9.14
CA VAL A 47 10.03 -6.69 7.69
C VAL A 47 11.40 -6.40 7.10
N LYS A 48 12.10 -7.44 6.64
CA LYS A 48 13.47 -7.31 6.10
C LYS A 48 13.56 -6.48 4.81
N GLN A 49 12.49 -6.39 4.03
CA GLN A 49 12.48 -5.67 2.76
C GLN A 49 11.06 -5.22 2.39
N LEU A 50 10.89 -3.92 2.22
CA LEU A 50 9.68 -3.37 1.63
C LEU A 50 9.78 -3.41 0.11
N LYS A 51 8.80 -4.04 -0.55
CA LYS A 51 8.71 -4.17 -2.00
C LYS A 51 7.31 -3.75 -2.43
N ALA A 52 7.21 -2.84 -3.39
CA ALA A 52 5.94 -2.34 -3.88
C ALA A 52 5.85 -2.43 -5.40
N VAL A 53 4.73 -2.89 -5.92
CA VAL A 53 4.37 -2.77 -7.33
C VAL A 53 3.14 -1.88 -7.47
N TYR A 54 3.31 -0.77 -8.17
CA TYR A 54 2.25 0.18 -8.47
C TYR A 54 1.53 -0.21 -9.75
N ASP A 55 0.22 -0.35 -9.65
CA ASP A 55 -0.68 -0.59 -10.77
C ASP A 55 -1.08 0.76 -11.39
N PHE A 56 -0.40 1.17 -12.48
CA PHE A 56 -0.75 2.39 -13.19
C PHE A 56 -1.79 2.07 -14.27
N TYR A 57 -3.01 2.46 -13.97
CA TYR A 57 -4.12 2.46 -14.92
C TYR A 57 -4.96 3.72 -14.70
N PHE A 58 -4.61 4.80 -15.40
CA PHE A 58 -5.26 6.09 -15.24
C PHE A 58 -5.91 6.55 -16.54
N PRO A 59 -7.20 6.87 -16.54
CA PRO A 59 -7.86 7.43 -17.72
C PRO A 59 -7.33 8.82 -18.07
N ASP A 60 -6.81 9.57 -17.08
CA ASP A 60 -6.23 10.89 -17.26
C ASP A 60 -4.71 10.88 -17.00
N PRO A 61 -3.88 11.09 -18.05
CA PRO A 61 -2.43 11.16 -17.91
C PRO A 61 -1.94 12.25 -16.93
N ASN A 62 -2.74 13.27 -16.68
CA ASN A 62 -2.41 14.35 -15.73
C ASN A 62 -2.44 13.87 -14.25
N SER A 63 -2.90 12.67 -13.98
CA SER A 63 -2.84 12.05 -12.63
C SER A 63 -1.43 11.56 -12.28
N ILE A 64 -0.55 11.34 -13.26
CA ILE A 64 0.80 10.77 -13.04
C ILE A 64 1.65 11.57 -12.06
N PRO A 65 1.73 12.92 -12.11
CA PRO A 65 2.54 13.69 -11.15
C PRO A 65 2.19 13.42 -9.69
N LEU A 66 0.89 13.23 -9.38
CA LEU A 66 0.44 12.92 -8.03
C LEU A 66 0.95 11.54 -7.57
N VAL A 67 0.87 10.56 -8.46
CA VAL A 67 1.32 9.20 -8.13
C VAL A 67 2.85 9.13 -7.99
N LEU A 68 3.60 9.84 -8.82
CA LEU A 68 5.04 9.99 -8.64
C LEU A 68 5.40 10.65 -7.30
N SER A 69 4.55 11.59 -6.82
CA SER A 69 4.70 12.17 -5.48
C SER A 69 4.48 11.13 -4.38
N SER A 70 3.46 10.26 -4.53
CA SER A 70 3.20 9.17 -3.61
C SER A 70 4.38 8.19 -3.52
N ILE A 71 5.01 7.87 -4.67
CA ILE A 71 6.22 7.04 -4.70
C ILE A 71 7.36 7.70 -3.92
N ALA A 72 7.61 8.98 -4.18
CA ALA A 72 8.65 9.73 -3.46
C ALA A 72 8.36 9.79 -1.94
N SER A 73 7.09 9.97 -1.56
CA SER A 73 6.66 9.94 -0.16
C SER A 73 6.87 8.58 0.49
N LEU A 74 6.55 7.48 -0.21
CA LEU A 74 6.82 6.14 0.30
C LEU A 74 8.31 5.92 0.54
N MET A 75 9.18 6.37 -0.38
CA MET A 75 10.63 6.28 -0.22
C MET A 75 11.11 7.08 1.02
N ALA A 76 10.62 8.30 1.20
CA ALA A 76 10.96 9.13 2.35
C ALA A 76 10.47 8.50 3.68
N GLN A 77 9.23 8.05 3.73
CA GLN A 77 8.66 7.39 4.91
C GLN A 77 9.39 6.08 5.25
N THR A 78 9.84 5.34 4.23
CA THR A 78 10.64 4.14 4.46
C THR A 78 12.01 4.48 5.04
N ALA A 79 12.62 5.59 4.63
CA ALA A 79 13.87 6.06 5.21
C ALA A 79 13.71 6.54 6.67
N GLU A 80 12.54 7.08 7.01
CA GLU A 80 12.25 7.63 8.35
C GLU A 80 11.77 6.56 9.33
N PHE A 81 10.87 5.67 8.89
CA PHE A 81 10.15 4.71 9.74
C PHE A 81 10.43 3.24 9.39
N GLY A 82 11.28 2.98 8.41
CA GLY A 82 11.60 1.62 7.96
C GLY A 82 12.52 0.88 8.94
N PRO A 83 12.79 -0.41 8.67
CA PRO A 83 13.68 -1.22 9.49
C PRO A 83 15.09 -0.62 9.58
N HIS A 84 15.74 -0.75 10.73
CA HIS A 84 17.10 -0.22 10.96
C HIS A 84 18.17 -0.90 10.08
N GLU A 85 17.98 -2.18 9.73
CA GLU A 85 18.86 -2.94 8.81
C GLU A 85 18.19 -3.12 7.45
N PHE A 86 18.00 -2.03 6.76
CA PHE A 86 17.13 -1.98 5.61
C PHE A 86 17.87 -2.20 4.29
N ASP A 87 17.45 -3.21 3.50
CA ASP A 87 17.73 -3.28 2.07
C ASP A 87 16.95 -2.18 1.33
N PRO A 88 17.54 -1.54 0.30
CA PRO A 88 16.85 -0.48 -0.43
C PRO A 88 15.44 -0.86 -0.85
N LEU A 89 14.49 0.03 -0.66
CA LEU A 89 13.11 -0.13 -1.08
C LEU A 89 13.06 -0.44 -2.58
N LYS A 90 12.44 -1.57 -2.93
CA LYS A 90 12.23 -1.96 -4.32
C LYS A 90 10.85 -1.55 -4.76
N ILE A 91 10.79 -0.65 -5.73
CA ILE A 91 9.55 -0.16 -6.32
C ILE A 91 9.53 -0.49 -7.80
N VAL A 92 8.39 -0.96 -8.25
CA VAL A 92 8.09 -1.18 -9.67
C VAL A 92 6.79 -0.46 -10.00
N VAL A 93 6.75 0.21 -11.14
CA VAL A 93 5.58 0.85 -11.71
C VAL A 93 5.22 0.10 -12.98
N VAL A 94 3.99 -0.39 -13.09
CA VAL A 94 3.47 -1.07 -14.28
C VAL A 94 2.40 -0.20 -14.91
N SER A 95 2.75 0.48 -16.01
CA SER A 95 1.84 1.34 -16.76
C SER A 95 1.18 0.54 -17.88
N HIS A 96 -0.15 0.45 -17.82
CA HIS A 96 -0.91 -0.36 -18.78
C HIS A 96 -2.27 0.24 -19.22
N GLY A 97 -2.46 1.52 -18.94
CA GLY A 97 -3.62 2.30 -19.37
C GLY A 97 -3.26 3.44 -20.34
N PRO A 98 -4.17 4.37 -20.58
CA PRO A 98 -3.93 5.53 -21.46
C PRO A 98 -2.80 6.45 -21.00
N GLU A 99 -2.46 6.42 -19.71
CA GLU A 99 -1.41 7.24 -19.10
C GLU A 99 -0.01 6.95 -19.65
N LEU A 100 0.21 5.78 -20.26
CA LEU A 100 1.50 5.42 -20.85
C LEU A 100 1.99 6.41 -21.90
N VAL A 101 1.11 7.21 -22.48
CA VAL A 101 1.47 8.29 -23.44
C VAL A 101 2.43 9.32 -22.83
N VAL A 102 2.47 9.46 -21.49
CA VAL A 102 3.41 10.33 -20.78
C VAL A 102 4.85 9.86 -21.00
N PHE A 103 5.07 8.56 -21.10
CA PHE A 103 6.40 7.97 -21.25
C PHE A 103 6.87 7.86 -22.70
N ALA A 104 6.09 8.35 -23.66
CA ALA A 104 6.45 8.34 -25.06
C ALA A 104 7.22 9.61 -25.46
N LYS A 105 8.42 9.46 -26.05
CA LYS A 105 9.35 10.54 -26.47
C LYS A 105 8.68 11.61 -27.31
N ARG A 106 7.76 11.22 -28.19
CA ARG A 106 7.03 12.17 -29.05
C ARG A 106 6.17 13.17 -28.29
N ASN A 107 5.88 12.88 -27.03
CA ASN A 107 5.05 13.72 -26.16
C ASN A 107 5.88 14.56 -25.16
N ASP A 108 7.22 14.59 -25.33
CA ASP A 108 8.15 15.26 -24.40
C ASP A 108 7.73 16.68 -24.08
N ALA A 109 7.44 17.49 -25.10
CA ALA A 109 7.09 18.89 -24.92
C ALA A 109 5.87 19.09 -23.98
N LYS A 110 4.94 18.12 -23.95
CA LYS A 110 3.74 18.20 -23.14
C LYS A 110 3.97 17.70 -21.71
N TYR A 111 4.78 16.68 -21.52
CA TYR A 111 4.91 15.97 -20.24
C TYR A 111 6.32 16.03 -19.65
N LYS A 112 7.17 16.95 -20.16
CA LYS A 112 8.59 17.00 -19.78
C LYS A 112 8.83 16.98 -18.28
N GLU A 113 8.15 17.80 -17.50
CA GLU A 113 8.33 17.85 -16.04
C GLU A 113 8.00 16.52 -15.38
N THR A 114 6.93 15.86 -15.83
CA THR A 114 6.52 14.55 -15.33
C THR A 114 7.54 13.46 -15.70
N VAL A 115 8.06 13.52 -16.92
CA VAL A 115 9.10 12.60 -17.42
C VAL A 115 10.40 12.80 -16.65
N ASP A 116 10.85 14.04 -16.45
CA ASP A 116 12.07 14.35 -15.69
C ASP A 116 11.97 13.81 -14.25
N ARG A 117 10.80 13.94 -13.64
CA ARG A 117 10.53 13.39 -12.30
C ARG A 117 10.55 11.86 -12.28
N ALA A 118 9.92 11.21 -13.26
CA ALA A 118 9.97 9.76 -13.40
C ALA A 118 11.41 9.26 -13.64
N ALA A 119 12.16 9.94 -14.49
CA ALA A 119 13.57 9.63 -14.76
C ALA A 119 14.42 9.77 -13.48
N SER A 120 14.18 10.80 -12.66
CA SER A 120 14.85 10.97 -11.36
C SER A 120 14.55 9.80 -10.41
N LEU A 121 13.30 9.34 -10.34
CA LEU A 121 12.93 8.16 -9.55
C LEU A 121 13.59 6.89 -10.10
N ALA A 122 13.68 6.75 -11.42
CA ALA A 122 14.37 5.63 -12.06
C ALA A 122 15.88 5.60 -11.72
N GLN A 123 16.53 6.76 -11.66
CA GLN A 123 17.92 6.87 -11.21
C GLN A 123 18.10 6.45 -9.74
N GLN A 124 17.06 6.58 -8.93
CA GLN A 124 17.01 6.12 -7.54
C GLN A 124 16.65 4.64 -7.40
N GLY A 125 16.43 3.93 -8.52
CA GLY A 125 16.18 2.49 -8.54
C GLY A 125 14.74 2.06 -8.79
N VAL A 126 13.80 3.00 -8.94
CA VAL A 126 12.41 2.68 -9.33
C VAL A 126 12.39 2.15 -10.75
N LYS A 127 11.72 1.00 -10.96
CA LYS A 127 11.56 0.41 -12.29
C LYS A 127 10.25 0.85 -12.91
N PHE A 128 10.30 1.26 -14.17
CA PHE A 128 9.11 1.63 -14.94
C PHE A 128 8.91 0.61 -16.07
N GLU A 129 7.78 -0.07 -16.03
CA GLU A 129 7.38 -1.08 -17.01
C GLU A 129 6.16 -0.62 -17.80
N ILE A 130 6.20 -0.80 -19.11
CA ILE A 130 5.13 -0.42 -20.05
C ILE A 130 4.51 -1.69 -20.64
N CYS A 131 3.20 -1.81 -20.55
CA CYS A 131 2.45 -2.90 -21.16
C CYS A 131 2.50 -2.82 -22.67
N ARG A 132 3.09 -3.84 -23.33
CA ARG A 132 3.14 -3.94 -24.80
C ARG A 132 1.75 -3.93 -25.43
N GLY A 133 0.77 -4.64 -24.82
CA GLY A 133 -0.59 -4.69 -25.35
C GLY A 133 -1.26 -3.33 -25.36
N ALA A 134 -1.15 -2.56 -24.26
CA ALA A 134 -1.69 -1.21 -24.18
C ALA A 134 -0.94 -0.25 -25.14
N ALA A 135 0.39 -0.36 -25.21
CA ALA A 135 1.19 0.43 -26.17
C ALA A 135 0.76 0.18 -27.61
N ALA A 136 0.63 -1.08 -28.02
CA ALA A 136 0.19 -1.45 -29.37
C ALA A 136 -1.22 -0.96 -29.70
N SER A 137 -2.13 -0.98 -28.74
CA SER A 137 -3.50 -0.47 -28.95
C SER A 137 -3.55 1.05 -29.18
N LEU A 138 -2.49 1.76 -28.78
CA LEU A 138 -2.26 3.21 -29.03
C LEU A 138 -1.23 3.47 -30.14
N ASN A 139 -0.91 2.44 -30.93
CA ASN A 139 0.05 2.48 -32.05
C ASN A 139 1.49 2.88 -31.65
N PHE A 140 1.90 2.55 -30.43
CA PHE A 140 3.29 2.70 -29.99
C PHE A 140 4.06 1.39 -30.14
N VAL A 141 5.34 1.52 -30.45
CA VAL A 141 6.34 0.44 -30.42
C VAL A 141 7.35 0.68 -29.28
N PRO A 142 8.12 -0.34 -28.86
CA PRO A 142 9.05 -0.19 -27.72
C PRO A 142 10.02 1.00 -27.86
N GLU A 143 10.46 1.28 -29.08
CA GLU A 143 11.42 2.33 -29.43
C GLU A 143 10.89 3.76 -29.21
N ASP A 144 9.56 3.91 -29.10
CA ASP A 144 8.92 5.21 -28.84
C ASP A 144 9.10 5.67 -27.39
N PHE A 145 9.42 4.76 -26.46
CA PHE A 145 9.52 5.06 -25.05
C PHE A 145 10.93 5.47 -24.62
N TYR A 146 11.02 6.14 -23.45
CA TYR A 146 12.31 6.53 -22.88
C TYR A 146 13.09 5.33 -22.37
N GLY A 147 14.42 5.39 -22.45
CA GLY A 147 15.32 4.29 -22.09
C GLY A 147 15.33 3.90 -20.60
N PHE A 148 14.72 4.70 -19.71
CA PHE A 148 14.53 4.30 -18.31
C PHE A 148 13.31 3.40 -18.11
N THR A 149 12.50 3.16 -19.16
CA THR A 149 11.36 2.25 -19.12
C THR A 149 11.69 0.92 -19.78
N THR A 150 10.97 -0.14 -19.45
CA THR A 150 11.06 -1.46 -20.06
C THR A 150 9.68 -1.89 -20.57
N VAL A 151 9.59 -2.31 -21.83
CA VAL A 151 8.33 -2.83 -22.36
C VAL A 151 8.20 -4.31 -22.01
N VAL A 152 7.10 -4.65 -21.32
CA VAL A 152 6.79 -6.01 -20.82
C VAL A 152 5.62 -6.61 -21.58
N PRO A 153 5.41 -7.95 -21.56
CA PRO A 153 4.38 -8.61 -22.36
C PRO A 153 2.98 -8.04 -22.15
N SER A 154 2.56 -7.85 -20.88
CA SER A 154 1.28 -7.21 -20.52
C SER A 154 1.30 -6.70 -19.08
N GLY A 155 0.40 -5.75 -18.77
CA GLY A 155 0.21 -5.25 -17.41
C GLY A 155 -0.15 -6.35 -16.42
N PRO A 156 -1.22 -7.15 -16.65
CA PRO A 156 -1.59 -8.25 -15.76
C PRO A 156 -0.46 -9.27 -15.56
N TYR A 157 0.31 -9.58 -16.60
CA TYR A 157 1.46 -10.50 -16.49
C TYR A 157 2.52 -9.91 -15.56
N ALA A 158 2.90 -8.65 -15.74
CA ALA A 158 3.90 -7.99 -14.92
C ALA A 158 3.45 -7.86 -13.45
N LEU A 159 2.20 -7.42 -13.22
CA LEU A 159 1.64 -7.32 -11.87
C LEU A 159 1.63 -8.67 -11.16
N THR A 160 1.23 -9.75 -11.85
CA THR A 160 1.27 -11.11 -11.30
C THR A 160 2.70 -11.54 -10.98
N TYR A 161 3.64 -11.31 -11.92
CA TYR A 161 5.05 -11.67 -11.74
C TYR A 161 5.65 -11.00 -10.49
N TRP A 162 5.43 -9.70 -10.31
CA TRP A 162 5.99 -8.98 -9.17
C TRP A 162 5.35 -9.39 -7.84
N GLN A 163 4.03 -9.65 -7.82
CA GLN A 163 3.36 -10.18 -6.63
C GLN A 163 3.90 -11.56 -6.25
N MET A 164 4.16 -12.45 -7.21
CA MET A 164 4.81 -13.74 -6.97
C MET A 164 6.26 -13.58 -6.45
N LYS A 165 6.90 -12.44 -6.71
CA LYS A 165 8.22 -12.08 -6.15
C LYS A 165 8.13 -11.44 -4.76
N GLY A 166 6.95 -11.40 -4.16
CA GLY A 166 6.70 -10.86 -2.82
C GLY A 166 6.54 -9.33 -2.78
N TYR A 167 6.17 -8.71 -3.90
CA TYR A 167 5.82 -7.29 -3.93
C TYR A 167 4.38 -7.08 -3.50
N GLY A 168 4.15 -6.14 -2.58
CA GLY A 168 2.82 -5.67 -2.24
C GLY A 168 2.22 -4.84 -3.38
N LEU A 169 0.99 -5.15 -3.79
CA LEU A 169 0.29 -4.38 -4.81
C LEU A 169 -0.22 -3.05 -4.21
N ILE A 170 0.15 -1.95 -4.85
CA ILE A 170 -0.42 -0.64 -4.58
C ILE A 170 -1.30 -0.26 -5.77
N PRO A 171 -2.64 -0.24 -5.60
CA PRO A 171 -3.54 0.11 -6.68
C PRO A 171 -3.36 1.56 -7.09
N GLY A 172 -3.41 1.83 -8.40
CA GLY A 172 -3.12 3.13 -9.00
C GLY A 172 -4.17 4.21 -8.78
N GLY A 173 -5.25 3.93 -8.09
CA GLY A 173 -6.36 4.85 -7.87
C GLY A 173 -6.08 5.94 -6.83
N PHE A 174 -4.95 6.63 -6.90
CA PHE A 174 -4.71 7.79 -6.05
C PHE A 174 -5.56 8.96 -6.54
N THR A 175 -6.46 9.38 -5.71
CA THR A 175 -7.24 10.58 -5.91
C THR A 175 -6.65 11.67 -5.04
N ASP A 176 -6.40 12.84 -5.64
CA ASP A 176 -5.98 14.01 -4.89
C ASP A 176 -7.06 14.32 -3.84
N PRO A 177 -6.76 14.24 -2.53
CA PRO A 177 -7.72 14.61 -1.50
C PRO A 177 -8.28 16.02 -1.71
N GLN A 178 -7.49 16.94 -2.26
CA GLN A 178 -7.94 18.31 -2.54
C GLN A 178 -8.98 18.38 -3.66
N ARG A 179 -9.02 17.41 -4.57
CA ARG A 179 -10.04 17.33 -5.62
C ARG A 179 -11.44 17.11 -5.05
N TYR A 180 -11.54 16.49 -3.87
CA TYR A 180 -12.80 16.22 -3.17
C TYR A 180 -13.12 17.22 -2.05
N THR A 181 -12.24 18.19 -1.75
CA THR A 181 -12.53 19.18 -0.70
C THR A 181 -13.74 20.04 -1.00
N ASN A 182 -14.17 20.11 -2.26
CA ASN A 182 -15.41 20.78 -2.63
C ASN A 182 -16.66 19.93 -2.37
N GLU A 183 -16.50 18.60 -2.22
CA GLU A 183 -17.56 17.64 -1.94
C GLU A 183 -17.73 17.39 -0.43
N PHE A 184 -16.70 17.69 0.36
CA PHE A 184 -16.78 17.66 1.82
C PHE A 184 -17.30 18.97 2.35
N ASN A 185 -18.14 18.90 3.38
CA ASN A 185 -18.49 20.09 4.14
C ASN A 185 -17.20 20.68 4.75
N LYS A 186 -16.91 21.96 4.50
CA LYS A 186 -15.73 22.63 5.05
C LYS A 186 -15.61 22.53 6.57
N ASN A 187 -16.73 22.29 7.26
CA ASN A 187 -16.77 22.09 8.71
C ASN A 187 -16.29 20.70 9.14
N ASP A 188 -16.21 19.72 8.23
CA ASP A 188 -15.76 18.35 8.53
C ASP A 188 -14.22 18.25 8.51
N ILE A 189 -13.53 19.29 7.98
CA ILE A 189 -12.08 19.34 7.89
C ILE A 189 -11.57 20.39 8.90
N PRO A 190 -10.63 20.02 9.81
CA PRO A 190 -10.06 20.98 10.74
C PRO A 190 -9.39 22.15 10.01
N GLN A 191 -9.76 23.37 10.34
CA GLN A 191 -9.10 24.58 9.85
C GLN A 191 -7.87 24.86 10.75
N ARG A 192 -6.75 24.19 10.48
CA ARG A 192 -5.49 24.46 11.20
C ARG A 192 -4.74 25.58 10.51
N GLN A 193 -4.17 26.50 11.28
CA GLN A 193 -3.32 27.55 10.73
C GLN A 193 -2.01 26.92 10.23
N ASN A 194 -1.50 27.41 9.10
CA ASN A 194 -0.21 26.96 8.55
C ASN A 194 0.89 27.17 9.59
N GLY A 195 1.43 26.09 10.13
CA GLY A 195 2.48 26.09 11.16
C GLY A 195 2.17 25.23 12.39
N GLU A 196 0.95 24.79 12.61
CA GLU A 196 0.65 23.76 13.61
C GLU A 196 0.95 22.39 13.04
N SER A 197 2.16 21.92 13.28
CA SER A 197 2.55 20.52 13.03
C SER A 197 1.67 19.61 13.87
N ALA A 198 1.09 18.59 13.26
CA ALA A 198 0.52 17.49 14.00
C ALA A 198 1.68 16.76 14.69
N THR A 199 1.87 17.05 15.97
CA THR A 199 2.78 16.30 16.87
C THR A 199 2.18 14.96 17.23
#